data_c5b493d291a6297eb8c528664fe20e25
#
_entry.id   c5b493d291a6297eb8c528664fe20e25
#
_cell.length_a   1.000
_cell.length_b   1.000
_cell.length_c   1.000
_cell.angle_alpha   90.00
_cell.angle_beta   90.00
_cell.angle_gamma   90.00
#
_symmetry.space_group_name_H-M   'P 1'
#
loop_
_entity.id
_entity.type
_entity.pdbx_description
1 polymer ?
#
loop_
_entity_poly.entity_id
_entity_poly.type
_entity_poly.pdbx_seq_one_letter_code
_entity_poly.pdbx_strand_id
1 'polypeptide(L)'
;MFAGECFLDLQGDEIPLNPELLSDLIAPFLQSGAEMGTLKRKMDATDDLQNPGIVKVVTDAKGYALYFSRAPVPLVRDDPSRRVVSGLHHIHLGVYIYTKETLLRFAAMKTGVLEDAEKLEQLRALENGVRVRVWETSYASLRIDAPEDVPEAEEKLRQYESLKRELNLNRAAPSR
;
A
#
# COMPACT_ATOMS: atom_id res chain seq x y z
N MET A 1 9.94 -1.92 -22.97
CA MET A 1 9.60 -3.33 -23.26
C MET A 1 10.17 -4.19 -22.13
N PHE A 2 9.34 -4.59 -21.18
CA PHE A 2 9.77 -5.47 -20.11
C PHE A 2 9.77 -6.92 -20.63
N ALA A 3 10.90 -7.37 -21.14
CA ALA A 3 11.17 -8.79 -21.34
C ALA A 3 11.78 -9.41 -20.05
N GLY A 4 11.36 -8.93 -18.88
CA GLY A 4 11.91 -9.32 -17.59
C GLY A 4 10.81 -9.78 -16.65
N GLU A 5 11.10 -10.81 -15.86
CA GLU A 5 10.26 -11.24 -14.75
C GLU A 5 10.11 -10.08 -13.76
N CYS A 6 8.87 -9.78 -13.36
CA CYS A 6 8.57 -8.94 -12.20
C CYS A 6 8.07 -9.83 -11.06
N PHE A 7 8.28 -9.37 -9.84
CA PHE A 7 7.93 -10.10 -8.63
C PHE A 7 6.97 -9.25 -7.80
N LEU A 8 5.84 -9.83 -7.50
CA LEU A 8 4.86 -9.28 -6.58
C LEU A 8 5.19 -9.82 -5.18
N ASP A 9 5.37 -8.89 -4.24
CA ASP A 9 5.53 -9.20 -2.83
C ASP A 9 4.25 -8.82 -2.10
N LEU A 10 3.64 -9.82 -1.49
CA LEU A 10 2.47 -9.69 -0.66
C LEU A 10 2.87 -10.12 0.76
N GLN A 11 2.95 -9.16 1.66
CA GLN A 11 3.36 -9.45 3.04
C GLN A 11 2.34 -10.38 3.71
N GLY A 12 2.83 -11.31 4.54
CA GLY A 12 1.99 -12.34 5.14
C GLY A 12 0.98 -11.83 6.17
N ASP A 13 1.18 -10.61 6.66
CA ASP A 13 0.29 -9.87 7.56
C ASP A 13 -0.68 -8.93 6.81
N GLU A 14 -0.56 -8.79 5.52
CA GLU A 14 -1.38 -7.93 4.66
C GLU A 14 -2.40 -8.76 3.87
N ILE A 15 -3.68 -8.61 4.15
CA ILE A 15 -4.75 -9.32 3.46
C ILE A 15 -5.46 -8.36 2.50
N PRO A 16 -5.26 -8.48 1.18
CA PRO A 16 -6.02 -7.72 0.21
C PRO A 16 -7.46 -8.24 0.19
N LEU A 17 -8.39 -7.44 0.70
CA LEU A 17 -9.81 -7.80 0.71
C LEU A 17 -10.41 -7.88 -0.70
N ASN A 18 -9.85 -7.13 -1.64
CA ASN A 18 -10.26 -7.15 -3.03
C ASN A 18 -9.06 -7.42 -3.95
N PRO A 19 -9.09 -8.51 -4.75
CA PRO A 19 -8.01 -8.82 -5.69
C PRO A 19 -7.79 -7.75 -6.77
N GLU A 20 -8.74 -6.86 -7.03
CA GLU A 20 -8.56 -5.72 -7.94
C GLU A 20 -7.50 -4.73 -7.44
N LEU A 21 -7.23 -4.69 -6.14
CA LEU A 21 -6.11 -3.96 -5.56
C LEU A 21 -4.79 -4.34 -6.24
N LEU A 22 -4.58 -5.63 -6.54
CA LEU A 22 -3.37 -6.08 -7.24
C LEU A 22 -3.35 -5.60 -8.69
N SER A 23 -4.51 -5.47 -9.33
CA SER A 23 -4.62 -4.91 -10.69
C SER A 23 -4.23 -3.44 -10.72
N ASP A 24 -4.58 -2.66 -9.68
CA ASP A 24 -4.18 -1.24 -9.53
C ASP A 24 -2.65 -1.07 -9.38
N LEU A 25 -1.94 -2.12 -8.98
CA LEU A 25 -0.49 -2.13 -8.90
C LEU A 25 0.17 -2.69 -10.17
N ILE A 26 -0.26 -3.87 -10.61
CA ILE A 26 0.41 -4.63 -11.68
C ILE A 26 0.28 -3.92 -13.03
N ALA A 27 -0.94 -3.52 -13.41
CA ALA A 27 -1.18 -2.97 -14.72
C ALA A 27 -0.39 -1.67 -15.00
N PRO A 28 -0.42 -0.66 -14.11
CA PRO A 28 0.37 0.55 -14.33
C PRO A 28 1.88 0.33 -14.15
N PHE A 29 2.32 -0.61 -13.30
CA PHE A 29 3.73 -0.96 -13.17
C PHE A 29 4.30 -1.44 -14.50
N LEU A 30 3.65 -2.39 -15.16
CA LEU A 30 4.10 -2.95 -16.43
C LEU A 30 4.20 -1.92 -17.56
N GLN A 31 3.47 -0.79 -17.45
CA GLN A 31 3.46 0.29 -18.45
C GLN A 31 4.39 1.45 -18.11
N SER A 32 4.82 1.57 -16.85
CA SER A 32 5.48 2.78 -16.35
C SER A 32 6.99 2.82 -16.54
N GLY A 33 7.63 1.66 -16.71
CA GLY A 33 9.09 1.55 -16.63
C GLY A 33 9.67 1.73 -15.22
N ALA A 34 8.84 1.73 -14.17
CA ALA A 34 9.30 1.78 -12.79
C ALA A 34 10.06 0.50 -12.42
N GLU A 35 11.06 0.62 -11.55
CA GLU A 35 11.86 -0.51 -11.07
C GLU A 35 11.31 -1.12 -9.77
N MET A 36 10.58 -0.31 -8.98
CA MET A 36 9.91 -0.69 -7.75
C MET A 36 8.59 0.07 -7.65
N GLY A 37 7.54 -0.60 -7.19
CA GLY A 37 6.20 -0.03 -7.05
C GLY A 37 5.48 -0.48 -5.80
N THR A 38 4.55 0.36 -5.32
CA THR A 38 3.65 0.07 -4.21
C THR A 38 2.35 0.84 -4.36
N LEU A 39 1.44 0.68 -3.41
CA LEU A 39 0.14 1.33 -3.39
C LEU A 39 -0.04 2.30 -2.23
N LYS A 40 -0.91 3.26 -2.43
CA LYS A 40 -1.47 4.11 -1.38
C LYS A 40 -2.99 4.23 -1.53
N ARG A 41 -3.68 4.49 -0.42
CA ARG A 41 -5.07 4.95 -0.43
C ARG A 41 -5.20 6.30 0.28
N LYS A 42 -6.21 7.07 -0.08
CA LYS A 42 -6.55 8.29 0.67
C LYS A 42 -7.00 7.94 2.08
N MET A 43 -6.57 8.74 3.03
CA MET A 43 -7.16 8.70 4.37
C MET A 43 -8.51 9.42 4.38
N ASP A 44 -9.43 8.91 5.18
CA ASP A 44 -10.71 9.52 5.46
C ASP A 44 -10.85 9.87 6.95
N ALA A 45 -12.01 10.40 7.35
CA ALA A 45 -12.24 10.88 8.72
C ALA A 45 -12.26 9.75 9.76
N THR A 46 -12.34 8.49 9.35
CA THR A 46 -12.35 7.33 10.25
C THR A 46 -10.95 6.80 10.53
N ASP A 47 -9.98 7.20 9.70
CA ASP A 47 -8.58 6.80 9.89
C ASP A 47 -7.91 7.61 11.00
N ASP A 48 -7.09 6.95 11.79
CA ASP A 48 -6.30 7.61 12.83
C ASP A 48 -4.92 8.01 12.28
N LEU A 49 -4.78 9.30 11.94
CA LEU A 49 -3.53 9.87 11.44
C LEU A 49 -2.37 9.74 12.45
N GLN A 50 -2.68 9.70 13.74
CA GLN A 50 -1.67 9.64 14.83
C GLN A 50 -1.21 8.20 15.12
N ASN A 51 -1.95 7.20 14.65
CA ASN A 51 -1.61 5.80 14.89
C ASN A 51 -0.29 5.42 14.18
N PRO A 52 0.77 5.05 14.90
CA PRO A 52 2.05 4.64 14.30
C PRO A 52 1.98 3.26 13.62
N GLY A 53 0.96 2.46 13.87
CA GLY A 53 0.69 1.22 13.14
C GLY A 53 0.28 1.47 11.70
N ILE A 54 -0.34 2.63 11.42
CA ILE A 54 -0.72 3.06 10.08
C ILE A 54 0.46 3.80 9.45
N VAL A 55 1.06 3.25 8.40
CA VAL A 55 2.16 3.90 7.68
C VAL A 55 1.61 4.92 6.70
N LYS A 56 2.11 6.15 6.80
CA LYS A 56 1.76 7.24 5.87
C LYS A 56 2.81 7.33 4.76
N VAL A 57 2.40 7.82 3.57
CA VAL A 57 3.29 8.06 2.45
C VAL A 57 3.02 9.42 1.81
N VAL A 58 4.09 10.14 1.51
CA VAL A 58 4.05 11.37 0.70
C VAL A 58 4.74 11.13 -0.63
N THR A 59 4.19 11.70 -1.70
CA THR A 59 4.70 11.51 -3.05
C THR A 59 4.99 12.82 -3.74
N ASP A 60 5.93 12.79 -4.70
CA ASP A 60 6.15 13.91 -5.61
C ASP A 60 4.97 14.06 -6.61
N ALA A 61 5.00 15.12 -7.41
CA ALA A 61 3.99 15.40 -8.43
C ALA A 61 3.94 14.31 -9.53
N LYS A 62 4.98 13.50 -9.65
CA LYS A 62 5.04 12.36 -10.58
C LYS A 62 4.60 11.06 -9.94
N GLY A 63 4.23 11.07 -8.66
CA GLY A 63 3.78 9.91 -7.89
C GLY A 63 4.91 8.98 -7.44
N TYR A 64 6.14 9.48 -7.29
CA TYR A 64 7.20 8.74 -6.63
C TYR A 64 7.23 9.08 -5.14
N ALA A 65 7.49 8.09 -4.30
CA ALA A 65 7.60 8.29 -2.87
C ALA A 65 8.72 9.28 -2.54
N LEU A 66 8.38 10.27 -1.72
CA LEU A 66 9.33 11.17 -1.08
C LEU A 66 9.76 10.61 0.27
N TYR A 67 8.82 10.04 1.03
CA TYR A 67 9.06 9.41 2.31
C TYR A 67 7.88 8.52 2.74
N PHE A 68 8.19 7.50 3.54
CA PHE A 68 7.24 6.70 4.29
C PHE A 68 7.47 6.93 5.78
N SER A 69 6.42 7.11 6.58
CA SER A 69 6.58 7.39 8.00
C SER A 69 5.45 6.82 8.85
N ARG A 70 5.81 6.39 10.05
CA ARG A 70 4.84 6.10 11.12
C ARG A 70 4.31 7.37 11.77
N ALA A 71 5.06 8.48 11.68
CA ALA A 71 4.58 9.79 12.12
C ALA A 71 3.52 10.38 11.17
N PRO A 72 2.70 11.32 11.62
CA PRO A 72 1.79 12.08 10.75
C PRO A 72 2.56 12.89 9.71
N VAL A 73 2.46 12.52 8.44
CA VAL A 73 3.05 13.25 7.32
C VAL A 73 2.04 13.37 6.17
N PRO A 74 1.99 14.57 5.49
CA PRO A 74 2.68 15.81 5.84
C PRO A 74 2.05 16.49 7.08
N LEU A 75 2.84 17.27 7.80
CA LEU A 75 2.30 18.10 8.86
C LEU A 75 1.57 19.30 8.24
N VAL A 76 0.31 19.49 8.61
CA VAL A 76 -0.43 20.71 8.27
C VAL A 76 -0.16 21.74 9.37
N ARG A 77 0.71 22.71 9.06
CA ARG A 77 1.25 23.66 10.04
C ARG A 77 0.18 24.46 10.76
N ASP A 78 -0.82 24.92 10.00
CA ASP A 78 -1.82 25.85 10.48
C ASP A 78 -3.10 25.15 11.00
N ASP A 79 -3.10 23.83 11.03
CA ASP A 79 -4.19 23.02 11.60
C ASP A 79 -3.77 22.42 12.95
N PRO A 80 -4.11 23.08 14.09
CA PRO A 80 -3.81 22.56 15.41
C PRO A 80 -4.58 21.28 15.76
N SER A 81 -5.66 20.96 15.02
CA SER A 81 -6.46 19.76 15.26
C SER A 81 -5.75 18.47 14.88
N ARG A 82 -4.72 18.56 14.03
CA ARG A 82 -3.96 17.42 13.48
C ARG A 82 -4.84 16.32 12.90
N ARG A 83 -5.93 16.73 12.25
CA ARG A 83 -6.89 15.82 11.64
C ARG A 83 -6.45 15.38 10.26
N VAL A 84 -7.08 14.34 9.76
CA VAL A 84 -6.95 13.94 8.37
C VAL A 84 -7.46 15.06 7.46
N VAL A 85 -6.64 15.44 6.48
CA VAL A 85 -7.04 16.34 5.39
C VAL A 85 -7.19 15.47 4.14
N SER A 86 -8.43 15.36 3.67
CA SER A 86 -8.76 14.53 2.51
C SER A 86 -7.97 14.95 1.26
N GLY A 87 -7.42 13.97 0.56
CA GLY A 87 -6.59 14.18 -0.62
C GLY A 87 -5.14 14.61 -0.34
N LEU A 88 -4.79 14.91 0.91
CA LEU A 88 -3.43 15.22 1.35
C LEU A 88 -2.78 14.03 2.06
N HIS A 89 -3.47 13.45 3.04
CA HIS A 89 -2.96 12.31 3.80
C HIS A 89 -3.29 10.99 3.10
N HIS A 90 -2.30 10.11 3.01
CA HIS A 90 -2.42 8.81 2.37
C HIS A 90 -1.82 7.73 3.25
N ILE A 91 -2.49 6.59 3.29
CA ILE A 91 -1.99 5.35 3.88
C ILE A 91 -1.20 4.59 2.82
N HIS A 92 -0.03 4.13 3.19
CA HIS A 92 0.73 3.15 2.42
C HIS A 92 0.14 1.74 2.65
N LEU A 93 0.05 0.96 1.59
CA LEU A 93 -0.36 -0.45 1.63
C LEU A 93 0.86 -1.33 1.39
N GLY A 94 1.07 -2.33 2.24
CA GLY A 94 2.23 -3.21 2.27
C GLY A 94 2.32 -4.22 1.13
N VAL A 95 1.99 -3.80 -0.09
CA VAL A 95 2.07 -4.62 -1.31
C VAL A 95 3.10 -4.00 -2.23
N TYR A 96 4.02 -4.80 -2.75
CA TYR A 96 5.09 -4.29 -3.61
C TYR A 96 5.22 -5.07 -4.89
N ILE A 97 5.77 -4.40 -5.90
CA ILE A 97 6.17 -5.02 -7.15
C ILE A 97 7.56 -4.54 -7.53
N TYR A 98 8.40 -5.46 -7.98
CA TYR A 98 9.79 -5.20 -8.32
C TYR A 98 10.12 -5.76 -9.69
N THR A 99 11.07 -5.14 -10.39
CA THR A 99 11.83 -5.85 -11.40
C THR A 99 12.78 -6.84 -10.70
N LYS A 100 13.15 -7.93 -11.38
CA LYS A 100 14.12 -8.92 -10.85
C LYS A 100 15.42 -8.27 -10.39
N GLU A 101 15.95 -7.37 -11.22
CA GLU A 101 17.22 -6.68 -10.92
C GLU A 101 17.09 -5.87 -9.63
N THR A 102 16.03 -5.09 -9.48
CA THR A 102 15.81 -4.26 -8.29
C THR A 102 15.57 -5.11 -7.05
N LEU A 103 14.83 -6.21 -7.15
CA LEU A 103 14.62 -7.12 -6.02
C LEU A 103 15.94 -7.71 -5.51
N LEU A 104 16.79 -8.21 -6.43
CA LEU A 104 18.10 -8.75 -6.05
C LEU A 104 19.02 -7.68 -5.47
N ARG A 105 19.00 -6.46 -6.03
CA ARG A 105 19.74 -5.32 -5.50
C ARG A 105 19.24 -4.94 -4.11
N PHE A 106 17.93 -4.85 -3.91
CA PHE A 106 17.30 -4.54 -2.63
C PHE A 106 17.66 -5.57 -1.55
N ALA A 107 17.58 -6.86 -1.86
CA ALA A 107 17.93 -7.95 -0.94
C ALA A 107 19.41 -7.91 -0.51
N ALA A 108 20.31 -7.36 -1.33
CA ALA A 108 21.73 -7.20 -1.03
C ALA A 108 22.07 -5.92 -0.25
N MET A 109 21.12 -4.98 -0.10
CA MET A 109 21.33 -3.74 0.64
C MET A 109 21.39 -4.01 2.15
N LYS A 110 22.26 -3.26 2.83
CA LYS A 110 22.28 -3.26 4.29
C LYS A 110 21.12 -2.41 4.82
N THR A 111 20.61 -2.77 5.99
CA THR A 111 19.65 -1.95 6.74
C THR A 111 20.15 -0.53 6.89
N GLY A 112 19.33 0.42 6.51
CA GLY A 112 19.63 1.85 6.57
C GLY A 112 19.25 2.46 7.92
N VAL A 113 19.66 3.71 8.13
CA VAL A 113 19.39 4.45 9.37
C VAL A 113 17.91 4.77 9.50
N LEU A 114 17.25 5.16 8.40
CA LEU A 114 15.82 5.48 8.39
C LEU A 114 14.97 4.22 8.55
N GLU A 115 15.36 3.14 7.89
CA GLU A 115 14.72 1.84 8.06
C GLU A 115 14.78 1.38 9.52
N ASP A 116 15.95 1.48 10.15
CA ASP A 116 16.10 1.07 11.54
C ASP A 116 15.30 1.94 12.51
N ALA A 117 15.21 3.25 12.24
CA ALA A 117 14.44 4.18 13.07
C ALA A 117 12.92 3.96 12.98
N GLU A 118 12.38 3.83 11.77
CA GLU A 118 10.93 3.72 11.51
C GLU A 118 10.46 2.26 11.48
N LYS A 119 11.40 1.27 11.42
CA LYS A 119 11.11 -0.15 11.18
C LYS A 119 10.25 -0.35 9.91
N LEU A 120 10.68 0.31 8.82
CA LEU A 120 10.05 0.31 7.51
C LEU A 120 11.09 -0.06 6.44
N GLU A 121 11.05 -1.29 5.93
CA GLU A 121 12.06 -1.82 5.00
C GLU A 121 12.19 -1.01 3.71
N GLN A 122 11.10 -0.47 3.20
CA GLN A 122 11.09 0.33 1.97
C GLN A 122 11.92 1.62 2.07
N LEU A 123 12.23 2.09 3.27
CA LEU A 123 13.13 3.22 3.47
C LEU A 123 14.55 2.89 3.04
N ARG A 124 14.99 1.64 3.17
CA ARG A 124 16.28 1.17 2.62
C ARG A 124 16.39 1.43 1.12
N ALA A 125 15.30 1.22 0.38
CA ALA A 125 15.26 1.52 -1.05
C ALA A 125 15.51 3.01 -1.31
N LEU A 126 14.79 3.89 -0.60
CA LEU A 126 14.94 5.35 -0.75
C LEU A 126 16.34 5.82 -0.34
N GLU A 127 16.90 5.32 0.77
CA GLU A 127 18.25 5.64 1.24
C GLU A 127 19.34 5.27 0.22
N ASN A 128 19.08 4.24 -0.60
CA ASN A 128 19.99 3.78 -1.65
C ASN A 128 19.64 4.29 -3.06
N GLY A 129 18.77 5.31 -3.15
CA GLY A 129 18.44 5.99 -4.40
C GLY A 129 17.49 5.21 -5.33
N VAL A 130 16.87 4.12 -4.86
CA VAL A 130 15.81 3.42 -5.59
C VAL A 130 14.55 4.27 -5.56
N ARG A 131 14.00 4.55 -6.75
CA ARG A 131 12.77 5.31 -6.86
C ARG A 131 11.55 4.40 -6.75
N VAL A 132 10.76 4.58 -5.71
CA VAL A 132 9.55 3.80 -5.47
C VAL A 132 8.36 4.53 -6.09
N ARG A 133 7.74 3.95 -7.11
CA ARG A 133 6.52 4.47 -7.70
C ARG A 133 5.33 4.08 -6.84
N VAL A 134 4.43 5.03 -6.57
CA VAL A 134 3.25 4.81 -5.71
C VAL A 134 2.00 5.11 -6.51
N TRP A 135 1.15 4.10 -6.72
CA TRP A 135 -0.15 4.28 -7.35
C TRP A 135 -1.25 4.37 -6.30
N GLU A 136 -2.34 5.00 -6.66
CA GLU A 136 -3.50 5.14 -5.79
C GLU A 136 -4.51 4.02 -6.06
N THR A 137 -5.05 3.45 -4.98
CA THR A 137 -6.17 2.53 -5.02
C THR A 137 -7.30 3.04 -4.14
N SER A 138 -8.54 2.66 -4.44
CA SER A 138 -9.69 2.87 -3.56
C SER A 138 -9.93 1.68 -2.61
N TYR A 139 -9.23 0.57 -2.81
CA TYR A 139 -9.40 -0.63 -2.01
C TYR A 139 -8.60 -0.56 -0.72
N ALA A 140 -9.17 -1.12 0.34
CA ALA A 140 -8.48 -1.33 1.61
C ALA A 140 -7.86 -2.72 1.67
N SER A 141 -6.77 -2.84 2.39
CA SER A 141 -6.26 -4.10 2.90
C SER A 141 -6.50 -4.19 4.41
N LEU A 142 -6.49 -5.39 4.92
CA LEU A 142 -6.46 -5.65 6.36
C LEU A 142 -5.07 -6.06 6.76
N ARG A 143 -4.59 -5.46 7.83
CA ARG A 143 -3.34 -5.86 8.44
C ARG A 143 -3.62 -6.60 9.73
N ILE A 144 -2.88 -7.69 9.95
CA ILE A 144 -2.92 -8.48 11.17
C ILE A 144 -1.56 -8.33 11.86
N ASP A 145 -1.49 -7.41 12.81
CA ASP A 145 -0.27 -7.17 13.59
C ASP A 145 -0.23 -8.00 14.89
N ALA A 146 -1.41 -8.41 15.39
CA ALA A 146 -1.54 -9.13 16.65
C ALA A 146 -2.67 -10.18 16.60
N PRO A 147 -2.65 -11.18 17.47
CA PRO A 147 -3.72 -12.20 17.52
C PRO A 147 -5.13 -11.64 17.72
N GLU A 148 -5.25 -10.51 18.39
CA GLU A 148 -6.52 -9.80 18.60
C GLU A 148 -7.13 -9.22 17.35
N ASP A 149 -6.35 -9.01 16.26
CA ASP A 149 -6.82 -8.51 14.99
C ASP A 149 -7.51 -9.60 14.15
N VAL A 150 -7.22 -10.87 14.44
CA VAL A 150 -7.72 -12.03 13.67
C VAL A 150 -9.25 -12.10 13.60
N PRO A 151 -10.02 -11.92 14.71
CA PRO A 151 -11.47 -11.97 14.64
C PRO A 151 -12.09 -10.89 13.73
N GLU A 152 -11.53 -9.67 13.73
CA GLU A 152 -11.97 -8.61 12.83
C GLU A 152 -11.65 -8.93 11.38
N ALA A 153 -10.46 -9.46 11.11
CA ALA A 153 -10.04 -9.88 9.79
C ALA A 153 -10.94 -10.99 9.23
N GLU A 154 -11.25 -12.00 10.02
CA GLU A 154 -12.15 -13.09 9.62
C GLU A 154 -13.57 -12.57 9.30
N GLU A 155 -14.07 -11.64 10.11
CA GLU A 155 -15.41 -11.07 9.88
C GLU A 155 -15.46 -10.27 8.58
N LYS A 156 -14.46 -9.42 8.32
CA LYS A 156 -14.37 -8.65 7.08
C LYS A 156 -14.21 -9.54 5.85
N LEU A 157 -13.45 -10.63 5.96
CA LEU A 157 -13.33 -11.62 4.87
C LEU A 157 -14.68 -12.31 4.59
N ARG A 158 -15.43 -12.72 5.63
CA ARG A 158 -16.76 -13.31 5.49
C ARG A 158 -17.73 -12.33 4.79
N GLN A 159 -17.71 -11.07 5.18
CA GLN A 159 -18.53 -10.04 4.56
C GLN A 159 -18.17 -9.85 3.09
N TYR A 160 -16.89 -9.81 2.74
CA TYR A 160 -16.43 -9.71 1.36
C TYR A 160 -16.87 -10.91 0.51
N GLU A 161 -16.73 -12.14 1.03
CA GLU A 161 -17.18 -13.33 0.33
C GLU A 161 -18.70 -13.35 0.09
N SER A 162 -19.49 -12.91 1.08
CA SER A 162 -20.94 -12.76 0.94
C SER A 162 -21.32 -11.78 -0.16
N LEU A 163 -20.73 -10.59 -0.15
CA LEU A 163 -20.94 -9.56 -1.19
C LEU A 163 -20.55 -10.08 -2.58
N LYS A 164 -19.44 -10.79 -2.69
CA LYS A 164 -18.98 -11.38 -3.94
C LYS A 164 -19.95 -12.44 -4.48
N ARG A 165 -20.52 -13.26 -3.60
CA ARG A 165 -21.56 -14.24 -3.98
C ARG A 165 -22.82 -13.56 -4.48
N GLU A 166 -23.30 -12.53 -3.81
CA GLU A 166 -24.48 -11.75 -4.21
C GLU A 166 -24.28 -11.07 -5.57
N LEU A 167 -23.11 -10.45 -5.78
CA LEU A 167 -22.77 -9.81 -7.05
C LEU A 167 -22.68 -10.81 -8.22
N ASN A 168 -22.12 -11.99 -7.98
CA ASN A 168 -22.03 -13.04 -8.98
C ASN A 168 -23.41 -13.65 -9.31
N LEU A 169 -24.30 -13.80 -8.32
CA LEU A 169 -25.68 -14.22 -8.52
C LEU A 169 -26.45 -13.22 -9.39
N ASN A 170 -26.25 -11.92 -9.14
CA ASN A 170 -26.89 -10.86 -9.93
C ASN A 170 -26.36 -10.76 -11.36
N ARG A 171 -25.10 -11.12 -11.63
CA ARG A 171 -24.54 -11.20 -12.99
C ARG A 171 -24.97 -12.45 -13.77
N ALA A 172 -25.35 -13.52 -13.07
CA ALA A 172 -25.83 -14.77 -13.67
C ALA A 172 -27.34 -14.79 -13.95
N ALA A 173 -28.10 -13.79 -13.47
CA ALA A 173 -29.51 -13.67 -13.76
C ALA A 173 -29.71 -13.19 -15.21
N PRO A 174 -30.39 -13.95 -16.09
CA PRO A 174 -30.65 -13.51 -17.46
C PRO A 174 -31.55 -12.26 -17.43
N SER A 175 -31.13 -11.23 -18.18
CA SER A 175 -31.97 -10.06 -18.48
C SER A 175 -33.27 -10.54 -19.13
N ARG A 176 -34.39 -10.36 -18.45
CA ARG A 176 -35.71 -10.57 -18.98
C ARG A 176 -36.09 -9.41 -19.91
#